data_07ac8e73b772a92bfd00bab40ebb7640
#
_entry.id   07ac8e73b772a92bfd00bab40ebb7640
#
_cell.length_a   1.000
_cell.length_b   1.000
_cell.length_c   1.000
_cell.angle_alpha   90.00
_cell.angle_beta   90.00
_cell.angle_gamma   90.00
#
_symmetry.space_group_name_H-M   'P 1'
#
loop_
_entity.id
_entity.type
_entity.pdbx_description
1 polymer ?
#
loop_
_entity_poly.entity_id
_entity_poly.type
_entity_poly.pdbx_seq_one_letter_code
_entity_poly.pdbx_strand_id
1 'polypeptide(L)'
;RYTAEELMTFYEDKDIKNLVLINPDNPSGNYIEKKDVLRIAKWAEQRDIRFVVDESFVDFADTNESASLLDEEIIKNYPGMVVVKSISKSFGVPGLRLGILASGDEELITFLKKRMSIWNINSFGEFYMQIFEKYKSNYEEALEKFKEVRREYVNALSVCPFLEVLPSQANYVMCRLIGNKTSRELAEILLNKYNILIKDLSKKKGFEGESYIRLAVKRPEENQKLIDAMRAEFGV
;
A
#
# COMPACT_ATOMS: atom_id res chain seq x y z
N ARG A 1 2.97 -0.11 14.07
CA ARG A 1 3.03 -1.43 13.42
C ARG A 1 2.15 -2.41 14.17
N TYR A 2 1.60 -3.37 13.44
CA TYR A 2 0.87 -4.49 14.02
C TYR A 2 1.24 -5.79 13.27
N THR A 3 1.12 -6.90 13.97
CA THR A 3 1.34 -8.26 13.47
C THR A 3 0.00 -8.94 13.18
N ALA A 4 0.03 -10.10 12.55
CA ALA A 4 -1.15 -10.93 12.37
C ALA A 4 -1.76 -11.34 13.71
N GLU A 5 -0.93 -11.68 14.70
CA GLU A 5 -1.34 -12.08 16.05
C GLU A 5 -2.08 -10.95 16.76
N GLU A 6 -1.49 -9.75 16.79
CA GLU A 6 -2.11 -8.58 17.40
C GLU A 6 -3.44 -8.21 16.73
N LEU A 7 -3.54 -8.37 15.40
CA LEU A 7 -4.77 -8.14 14.66
C LEU A 7 -5.85 -9.16 15.03
N MET A 8 -5.52 -10.45 15.06
CA MET A 8 -6.46 -11.52 15.44
C MET A 8 -6.92 -11.35 16.88
N THR A 9 -6.00 -11.09 17.82
CA THR A 9 -6.32 -10.82 19.23
C THR A 9 -7.22 -9.61 19.40
N PHE A 10 -6.95 -8.51 18.65
CA PHE A 10 -7.77 -7.30 18.72
C PHE A 10 -9.23 -7.54 18.31
N TYR A 11 -9.47 -8.47 17.38
CA TYR A 11 -10.81 -8.78 16.87
C TYR A 11 -11.44 -10.03 17.50
N GLU A 12 -10.76 -10.71 18.43
CA GLU A 12 -11.21 -12.00 18.96
C GLU A 12 -12.60 -11.95 19.61
N ASP A 13 -12.85 -10.89 20.40
CA ASP A 13 -14.11 -10.69 21.13
C ASP A 13 -15.10 -9.77 20.41
N LYS A 14 -14.85 -9.42 19.12
CA LYS A 14 -15.69 -8.49 18.37
C LYS A 14 -16.63 -9.23 17.43
N ASP A 15 -17.91 -8.90 17.49
CA ASP A 15 -18.91 -9.38 16.52
C ASP A 15 -18.75 -8.60 15.19
N ILE A 16 -17.91 -9.10 14.32
CA ILE A 16 -17.67 -8.55 12.97
C ILE A 16 -18.00 -9.62 11.92
N LYS A 17 -18.58 -9.20 10.81
CA LYS A 17 -18.88 -10.09 9.66
C LYS A 17 -17.89 -9.94 8.52
N ASN A 18 -17.17 -8.84 8.48
CA ASN A 18 -16.18 -8.57 7.45
C ASN A 18 -14.94 -7.95 8.07
N LEU A 19 -13.77 -8.42 7.68
CA LEU A 19 -12.47 -7.86 8.01
C LEU A 19 -11.77 -7.43 6.73
N VAL A 20 -11.33 -6.18 6.66
CA VAL A 20 -10.57 -5.65 5.51
C VAL A 20 -9.13 -5.38 5.96
N LEU A 21 -8.19 -6.04 5.32
CA LEU A 21 -6.76 -5.81 5.50
C LEU A 21 -6.17 -5.15 4.25
N ILE A 22 -5.55 -4.00 4.39
CA ILE A 22 -4.72 -3.38 3.34
C ILE A 22 -3.28 -3.82 3.59
N ASN A 23 -2.67 -4.53 2.64
CA ASN A 23 -1.34 -5.12 2.82
C ASN A 23 -0.46 -4.97 1.57
N PRO A 24 0.58 -4.13 1.59
CA PRO A 24 1.02 -3.18 2.64
C PRO A 24 0.01 -2.10 2.98
N ASP A 25 -0.05 -1.73 4.26
CA ASP A 25 -1.02 -0.79 4.84
C ASP A 25 -0.82 0.66 4.35
N ASN A 26 -1.91 1.38 4.21
CA ASN A 26 -1.92 2.81 3.88
C ASN A 26 -2.55 3.62 5.04
N PRO A 27 -1.76 4.41 5.76
CA PRO A 27 -0.53 5.11 5.33
C PRO A 27 0.79 4.53 5.84
N SER A 28 0.79 3.54 6.73
CA SER A 28 1.99 3.15 7.47
C SER A 28 3.03 2.40 6.63
N GLY A 29 2.61 1.73 5.54
CA GLY A 29 3.46 0.81 4.80
C GLY A 29 3.76 -0.49 5.54
N ASN A 30 3.07 -0.76 6.68
CA ASN A 30 3.19 -2.02 7.40
C ASN A 30 2.84 -3.20 6.49
N TYR A 31 3.65 -4.23 6.53
CA TYR A 31 3.46 -5.43 5.72
C TYR A 31 3.40 -6.66 6.62
N ILE A 32 2.41 -7.49 6.39
CA ILE A 32 2.24 -8.81 7.01
C ILE A 32 2.65 -9.83 5.95
N GLU A 33 3.53 -10.74 6.32
CA GLU A 33 4.02 -11.82 5.47
C GLU A 33 2.85 -12.67 4.92
N LYS A 34 2.98 -13.13 3.66
CA LYS A 34 1.96 -13.96 2.98
C LYS A 34 1.47 -15.13 3.83
N LYS A 35 2.39 -15.86 4.49
CA LYS A 35 2.04 -16.98 5.38
C LYS A 35 1.16 -16.55 6.55
N ASP A 36 1.41 -15.36 7.09
CA ASP A 36 0.65 -14.83 8.22
C ASP A 36 -0.70 -14.23 7.79
N VAL A 37 -0.79 -13.69 6.57
CA VAL A 37 -2.07 -13.32 5.96
C VAL A 37 -2.95 -14.55 5.77
N LEU A 38 -2.39 -15.69 5.34
CA LEU A 38 -3.12 -16.95 5.23
C LEU A 38 -3.56 -17.52 6.60
N ARG A 39 -2.79 -17.27 7.67
CA ARG A 39 -3.24 -17.58 9.05
C ARG A 39 -4.45 -16.73 9.43
N ILE A 40 -4.46 -15.44 9.10
CA ILE A 40 -5.62 -14.57 9.32
C ILE A 40 -6.83 -15.07 8.51
N ALA A 41 -6.63 -15.47 7.26
CA ALA A 41 -7.70 -16.01 6.42
C ALA A 41 -8.35 -17.24 7.05
N LYS A 42 -7.55 -18.20 7.56
CA LYS A 42 -8.04 -19.39 8.26
C LYS A 42 -8.75 -19.06 9.57
N TRP A 43 -8.21 -18.11 10.34
CA TRP A 43 -8.84 -17.63 11.57
C TRP A 43 -10.20 -16.96 11.29
N ALA A 44 -10.30 -16.17 10.23
CA ALA A 44 -11.54 -15.52 9.81
C ALA A 44 -12.60 -16.54 9.35
N GLU A 45 -12.19 -17.55 8.56
CA GLU A 45 -13.06 -18.63 8.11
C GLU A 45 -13.68 -19.40 9.29
N GLN A 46 -12.90 -19.72 10.32
CA GLN A 46 -13.38 -20.41 11.53
C GLN A 46 -14.43 -19.60 12.32
N ARG A 47 -14.56 -18.31 12.05
CA ARG A 47 -15.47 -17.36 12.73
C ARG A 47 -16.59 -16.83 11.83
N ASP A 48 -16.74 -17.38 10.65
CA ASP A 48 -17.70 -16.91 9.65
C ASP A 48 -17.52 -15.41 9.31
N ILE A 49 -16.24 -14.97 9.28
CA ILE A 49 -15.84 -13.61 8.91
C ILE A 49 -15.36 -13.62 7.46
N ARG A 50 -15.97 -12.82 6.59
CA ARG A 50 -15.45 -12.60 5.24
C ARG A 50 -14.18 -11.77 5.32
N PHE A 51 -13.09 -12.31 4.81
CA PHE A 51 -11.80 -11.66 4.84
C PHE A 51 -11.46 -11.03 3.47
N VAL A 52 -11.32 -9.72 3.43
CA VAL A 52 -10.96 -8.97 2.22
C VAL A 52 -9.53 -8.44 2.36
N VAL A 53 -8.67 -8.82 1.42
CA VAL A 53 -7.28 -8.34 1.37
C VAL A 53 -7.12 -7.39 0.18
N ASP A 54 -6.79 -6.13 0.46
CA ASP A 54 -6.37 -5.18 -0.56
C ASP A 54 -4.84 -5.22 -0.68
N GLU A 55 -4.36 -5.85 -1.76
CA GLU A 55 -2.94 -5.98 -2.06
C GLU A 55 -2.44 -4.99 -3.12
N SER A 56 -3.09 -3.82 -3.25
CA SER A 56 -2.75 -2.82 -4.26
C SER A 56 -1.31 -2.29 -4.21
N PHE A 57 -0.60 -2.52 -3.10
CA PHE A 57 0.80 -2.12 -2.92
C PHE A 57 1.76 -3.30 -2.77
N VAL A 58 1.29 -4.54 -2.89
CA VAL A 58 2.06 -5.75 -2.57
C VAL A 58 3.30 -5.94 -3.46
N ASP A 59 3.24 -5.50 -4.72
CA ASP A 59 4.36 -5.63 -5.65
C ASP A 59 5.60 -4.83 -5.22
N PHE A 60 5.43 -3.82 -4.37
CA PHE A 60 6.52 -3.03 -3.82
C PHE A 60 7.23 -3.71 -2.63
N ALA A 61 6.68 -4.79 -2.08
CA ALA A 61 7.28 -5.47 -0.93
C ALA A 61 8.61 -6.15 -1.29
N ASP A 62 9.60 -6.02 -0.40
CA ASP A 62 10.88 -6.72 -0.48
C ASP A 62 10.68 -8.15 0.07
N THR A 63 10.42 -9.10 -0.81
CA THR A 63 10.25 -10.51 -0.48
C THR A 63 11.04 -11.37 -1.47
N ASN A 64 11.52 -12.53 -1.01
CA ASN A 64 12.24 -13.48 -1.86
C ASN A 64 11.31 -14.29 -2.77
N GLU A 65 10.01 -14.30 -2.46
CA GLU A 65 8.96 -15.01 -3.19
C GLU A 65 7.85 -14.05 -3.58
N SER A 66 6.95 -14.50 -4.47
CA SER A 66 5.75 -13.71 -4.81
C SER A 66 4.93 -13.39 -3.55
N ALA A 67 4.84 -12.10 -3.23
CA ALA A 67 4.06 -11.62 -2.08
C ALA A 67 2.54 -11.66 -2.35
N SER A 68 2.12 -11.73 -3.61
CA SER A 68 0.72 -11.70 -4.00
C SER A 68 -0.02 -12.99 -3.60
N LEU A 69 -1.28 -12.80 -3.20
CA LEU A 69 -2.26 -13.87 -2.93
C LEU A 69 -3.03 -14.28 -4.19
N LEU A 70 -2.79 -13.63 -5.33
CA LEU A 70 -3.39 -13.97 -6.62
C LEU A 70 -2.72 -15.21 -7.20
N ASP A 71 -3.00 -16.34 -6.58
CA ASP A 71 -2.55 -17.67 -6.92
C ASP A 71 -3.76 -18.62 -6.92
N GLU A 72 -3.88 -19.47 -7.93
CA GLU A 72 -5.06 -20.30 -8.14
C GLU A 72 -5.31 -21.29 -6.98
N GLU A 73 -4.25 -21.89 -6.44
CA GLU A 73 -4.35 -22.83 -5.32
C GLU A 73 -4.73 -22.10 -4.03
N ILE A 74 -4.16 -20.92 -3.79
CA ILE A 74 -4.51 -20.10 -2.64
C ILE A 74 -5.97 -19.68 -2.69
N ILE A 75 -6.42 -19.15 -3.83
CA ILE A 75 -7.82 -18.71 -3.99
C ILE A 75 -8.79 -19.85 -3.81
N LYS A 76 -8.49 -21.04 -4.30
CA LYS A 76 -9.34 -22.24 -4.11
C LYS A 76 -9.38 -22.75 -2.66
N ASN A 77 -8.24 -22.69 -1.97
CA ASN A 77 -8.12 -23.20 -0.60
C ASN A 77 -8.70 -22.26 0.47
N TYR A 78 -8.98 -21.00 0.12
CA TYR A 78 -9.52 -19.98 1.03
C TYR A 78 -10.76 -19.29 0.42
N PRO A 79 -11.89 -20.02 0.22
CA PRO A 79 -13.06 -19.47 -0.47
C PRO A 79 -13.70 -18.26 0.24
N GLY A 80 -13.60 -18.18 1.57
CA GLY A 80 -14.06 -17.02 2.36
C GLY A 80 -13.20 -15.75 2.19
N MET A 81 -12.06 -15.86 1.49
CA MET A 81 -11.16 -14.75 1.23
C MET A 81 -11.49 -14.08 -0.12
N VAL A 82 -11.45 -12.76 -0.12
CA VAL A 82 -11.54 -11.92 -1.33
C VAL A 82 -10.26 -11.12 -1.46
N VAL A 83 -9.56 -11.28 -2.55
CA VAL A 83 -8.36 -10.49 -2.88
C VAL A 83 -8.72 -9.41 -3.87
N VAL A 84 -8.38 -8.15 -3.55
CA VAL A 84 -8.52 -7.02 -4.46
C VAL A 84 -7.16 -6.39 -4.72
N LYS A 85 -6.91 -6.01 -5.96
CA LYS A 85 -5.64 -5.41 -6.37
C LYS A 85 -5.87 -4.34 -7.43
N SER A 86 -5.48 -3.11 -7.13
CA SER A 86 -5.39 -2.06 -8.14
C SER A 86 -4.05 -2.18 -8.87
N ILE A 87 -4.06 -2.38 -10.16
CA ILE A 87 -2.82 -2.35 -10.95
C ILE A 87 -2.33 -0.93 -11.26
N SER A 88 -3.10 0.09 -10.91
CA SER A 88 -2.78 1.50 -11.15
C SER A 88 -1.53 2.00 -10.41
N LYS A 89 -1.05 1.26 -9.40
CA LYS A 89 0.06 1.68 -8.54
C LYS A 89 1.39 1.16 -9.07
N SER A 90 1.62 -0.14 -8.97
CA SER A 90 2.87 -0.79 -9.35
C SER A 90 3.11 -0.75 -10.87
N PHE A 91 2.06 -0.88 -11.66
CA PHE A 91 2.16 -0.85 -13.12
C PHE A 91 2.25 0.57 -13.72
N GLY A 92 2.18 1.62 -12.90
CA GLY A 92 2.35 3.01 -13.33
C GLY A 92 1.26 3.53 -14.27
N VAL A 93 0.09 2.92 -14.30
CA VAL A 93 -1.01 3.22 -15.24
C VAL A 93 -2.31 3.69 -14.55
N PRO A 94 -2.27 4.72 -13.71
CA PRO A 94 -3.43 5.13 -12.91
C PRO A 94 -4.61 5.59 -13.76
N GLY A 95 -4.36 6.11 -14.96
CA GLY A 95 -5.39 6.59 -15.88
C GLY A 95 -6.24 5.48 -16.51
N LEU A 96 -5.76 4.25 -16.57
CA LEU A 96 -6.47 3.12 -17.19
C LEU A 96 -7.61 2.57 -16.32
N ARG A 97 -7.60 2.84 -15.01
CA ARG A 97 -8.65 2.44 -14.06
C ARG A 97 -8.90 0.93 -14.02
N LEU A 98 -7.82 0.15 -14.02
CA LEU A 98 -7.86 -1.32 -13.96
C LEU A 98 -7.62 -1.83 -12.55
N GLY A 99 -8.25 -2.95 -12.23
CA GLY A 99 -8.05 -3.69 -10.99
C GLY A 99 -8.51 -5.12 -11.13
N ILE A 100 -8.15 -5.94 -10.16
CA ILE A 100 -8.47 -7.36 -10.08
C ILE A 100 -9.27 -7.58 -8.80
N LEU A 101 -10.28 -8.43 -8.88
CA LEU A 101 -10.94 -9.05 -7.73
C LEU A 101 -10.93 -10.56 -7.96
N ALA A 102 -10.44 -11.30 -6.99
CA ALA A 102 -10.40 -12.77 -7.02
C ALA A 102 -10.97 -13.34 -5.73
N SER A 103 -11.70 -14.43 -5.83
CA SER A 103 -12.22 -15.22 -4.72
C SER A 103 -12.52 -16.65 -5.19
N GLY A 104 -12.41 -17.62 -4.28
CA GLY A 104 -12.90 -18.99 -4.47
C GLY A 104 -14.41 -19.13 -4.29
N ASP A 105 -15.10 -18.09 -3.83
CA ASP A 105 -16.57 -18.03 -3.71
C ASP A 105 -17.18 -17.78 -5.10
N GLU A 106 -17.58 -18.87 -5.78
CA GLU A 106 -18.16 -18.81 -7.13
C GLU A 106 -19.51 -18.09 -7.16
N GLU A 107 -20.28 -18.13 -6.07
CA GLU A 107 -21.56 -17.44 -5.97
C GLU A 107 -21.34 -15.93 -5.90
N LEU A 108 -20.38 -15.48 -5.10
CA LEU A 108 -19.96 -14.09 -5.04
C LEU A 108 -19.49 -13.59 -6.41
N ILE A 109 -18.63 -14.34 -7.07
CA ILE A 109 -18.13 -13.97 -8.41
C ILE A 109 -19.26 -13.87 -9.42
N THR A 110 -20.18 -14.84 -9.42
CA THR A 110 -21.34 -14.82 -10.30
C THR A 110 -22.26 -13.64 -10.00
N PHE A 111 -22.50 -13.35 -8.73
CA PHE A 111 -23.29 -12.20 -8.29
C PHE A 111 -22.68 -10.87 -8.77
N LEU A 112 -21.36 -10.70 -8.61
CA LEU A 112 -20.65 -9.51 -9.04
C LEU A 112 -20.69 -9.34 -10.56
N LYS A 113 -20.40 -10.41 -11.32
CA LYS A 113 -20.45 -10.39 -12.80
C LYS A 113 -21.79 -9.91 -13.34
N LYS A 114 -22.89 -10.35 -12.73
CA LYS A 114 -24.26 -9.92 -13.12
C LYS A 114 -24.57 -8.44 -12.85
N ARG A 115 -23.78 -7.78 -11.98
CA ARG A 115 -23.97 -6.39 -11.57
C ARG A 115 -22.94 -5.43 -12.16
N MET A 116 -21.90 -5.96 -12.79
CA MET A 116 -20.94 -5.15 -13.51
C MET A 116 -21.59 -4.62 -14.81
N SER A 117 -21.22 -3.40 -15.19
CA SER A 117 -21.60 -2.87 -16.48
C SER A 117 -20.96 -3.67 -17.62
N ILE A 118 -21.66 -3.78 -18.76
CA ILE A 118 -21.15 -4.51 -19.94
C ILE A 118 -19.80 -3.94 -20.40
N TRP A 119 -19.64 -2.61 -20.36
CA TRP A 119 -18.42 -1.89 -20.74
C TRP A 119 -17.63 -1.46 -19.49
N ASN A 120 -17.25 -2.41 -18.65
CA ASN A 120 -16.54 -2.13 -17.39
C ASN A 120 -15.03 -1.86 -17.58
N ILE A 121 -14.47 -2.22 -18.74
CA ILE A 121 -13.07 -1.97 -19.10
C ILE A 121 -13.07 -1.05 -20.33
N ASN A 122 -12.31 0.04 -20.27
CA ASN A 122 -12.17 0.94 -21.41
C ASN A 122 -11.17 0.38 -22.45
N SER A 123 -11.26 0.83 -23.70
CA SER A 123 -10.44 0.31 -24.80
C SER A 123 -8.92 0.47 -24.59
N PHE A 124 -8.48 1.53 -23.91
CA PHE A 124 -7.05 1.69 -23.58
C PHE A 124 -6.60 0.66 -22.54
N GLY A 125 -7.46 0.36 -21.57
CA GLY A 125 -7.21 -0.69 -20.58
C GLY A 125 -7.13 -2.07 -21.22
N GLU A 126 -8.04 -2.38 -22.15
CA GLU A 126 -8.03 -3.62 -22.93
C GLU A 126 -6.75 -3.74 -23.75
N PHE A 127 -6.39 -2.72 -24.50
CA PHE A 127 -5.15 -2.69 -25.27
C PHE A 127 -3.91 -2.88 -24.40
N TYR A 128 -3.86 -2.20 -23.25
CA TYR A 128 -2.77 -2.35 -22.29
C TYR A 128 -2.60 -3.80 -21.83
N MET A 129 -3.70 -4.47 -21.47
CA MET A 129 -3.66 -5.87 -21.05
C MET A 129 -3.13 -6.80 -22.17
N GLN A 130 -3.51 -6.54 -23.42
CA GLN A 130 -3.04 -7.33 -24.58
C GLN A 130 -1.54 -7.22 -24.82
N ILE A 131 -0.94 -6.04 -24.56
CA ILE A 131 0.48 -5.81 -24.79
C ILE A 131 1.36 -6.04 -23.55
N PHE A 132 0.77 -6.17 -22.35
CA PHE A 132 1.52 -6.20 -21.09
C PHE A 132 2.57 -7.30 -21.05
N GLU A 133 2.25 -8.51 -21.51
CA GLU A 133 3.19 -9.65 -21.50
C GLU A 133 4.49 -9.34 -22.25
N LYS A 134 4.40 -8.57 -23.33
CA LYS A 134 5.58 -8.11 -24.08
C LYS A 134 6.53 -7.23 -23.25
N TYR A 135 6.01 -6.51 -22.27
CA TYR A 135 6.76 -5.54 -21.46
C TYR A 135 6.95 -5.98 -20.01
N LYS A 136 6.63 -7.23 -19.69
CA LYS A 136 6.69 -7.76 -18.34
C LYS A 136 8.09 -7.66 -17.72
N SER A 137 9.13 -8.00 -18.49
CA SER A 137 10.52 -7.87 -18.03
C SER A 137 10.91 -6.43 -17.70
N ASN A 138 10.46 -5.47 -18.50
CA ASN A 138 10.69 -4.05 -18.21
C ASN A 138 9.99 -3.61 -16.90
N TYR A 139 8.78 -4.14 -16.66
CA TYR A 139 8.08 -3.89 -15.39
C TYR A 139 8.85 -4.46 -14.19
N GLU A 140 9.32 -5.70 -14.29
CA GLU A 140 10.08 -6.37 -13.23
C GLU A 140 11.40 -5.62 -12.93
N GLU A 141 12.14 -5.21 -13.95
CA GLU A 141 13.35 -4.39 -13.80
C GLU A 141 13.05 -3.03 -13.14
N ALA A 142 11.97 -2.37 -13.56
CA ALA A 142 11.56 -1.08 -12.98
C ALA A 142 11.16 -1.23 -11.51
N LEU A 143 10.54 -2.34 -11.15
CA LEU A 143 10.13 -2.64 -9.78
C LEU A 143 11.35 -2.86 -8.87
N GLU A 144 12.37 -3.60 -9.33
CA GLU A 144 13.60 -3.79 -8.56
C GLU A 144 14.37 -2.46 -8.36
N LYS A 145 14.50 -1.66 -9.42
CA LYS A 145 15.07 -0.30 -9.30
C LYS A 145 14.30 0.57 -8.31
N PHE A 146 12.97 0.46 -8.31
CA PHE A 146 12.14 1.18 -7.34
C PHE A 146 12.44 0.76 -5.90
N LYS A 147 12.59 -0.53 -5.63
CA LYS A 147 12.90 -1.06 -4.30
C LYS A 147 14.27 -0.54 -3.81
N GLU A 148 15.28 -0.46 -4.70
CA GLU A 148 16.58 0.16 -4.40
C GLU A 148 16.43 1.63 -4.02
N VAL A 149 15.74 2.41 -4.84
CA VAL A 149 15.48 3.84 -4.58
C VAL A 149 14.75 4.03 -3.25
N ARG A 150 13.78 3.16 -2.93
CA ARG A 150 13.10 3.22 -1.62
C ARG A 150 14.07 2.96 -0.47
N ARG A 151 14.95 1.96 -0.55
CA ARG A 151 15.94 1.67 0.49
C ARG A 151 16.88 2.86 0.72
N GLU A 152 17.40 3.45 -0.36
CA GLU A 152 18.25 4.64 -0.28
C GLU A 152 17.52 5.83 0.35
N TYR A 153 16.27 6.06 -0.08
CA TYR A 153 15.44 7.14 0.44
C TYR A 153 15.13 6.98 1.93
N VAL A 154 14.78 5.77 2.38
CA VAL A 154 14.56 5.46 3.81
C VAL A 154 15.83 5.71 4.61
N ASN A 155 17.00 5.29 4.12
CA ASN A 155 18.27 5.55 4.77
C ASN A 155 18.56 7.05 4.89
N ALA A 156 18.33 7.81 3.82
CA ALA A 156 18.54 9.27 3.81
C ALA A 156 17.56 10.02 4.74
N LEU A 157 16.32 9.56 4.86
CA LEU A 157 15.35 10.10 5.83
C LEU A 157 15.73 9.75 7.28
N SER A 158 16.24 8.54 7.52
CA SER A 158 16.55 8.04 8.87
C SER A 158 17.69 8.78 9.56
N VAL A 159 18.54 9.48 8.81
CA VAL A 159 19.61 10.34 9.38
C VAL A 159 19.13 11.77 9.65
N CYS A 160 17.87 12.11 9.37
CA CYS A 160 17.30 13.42 9.68
C CYS A 160 16.83 13.45 11.14
N PRO A 161 17.43 14.30 12.02
CA PRO A 161 17.15 14.27 13.45
C PRO A 161 15.72 14.72 13.83
N PHE A 162 15.01 15.35 12.89
CA PHE A 162 13.63 15.80 13.04
C PHE A 162 12.60 14.77 12.53
N LEU A 163 13.02 13.56 12.14
CA LEU A 163 12.14 12.49 11.67
C LEU A 163 12.34 11.19 12.45
N GLU A 164 11.25 10.57 12.83
CA GLU A 164 11.21 9.15 13.14
C GLU A 164 10.58 8.43 11.95
N VAL A 165 11.38 7.65 11.26
CA VAL A 165 10.99 6.95 10.03
C VAL A 165 10.41 5.59 10.36
N LEU A 166 9.19 5.32 9.90
CA LEU A 166 8.58 4.01 10.04
C LEU A 166 8.95 3.13 8.83
N PRO A 167 9.38 1.87 9.07
CA PRO A 167 9.65 0.94 7.97
C PRO A 167 8.43 0.74 7.07
N SER A 168 8.64 0.77 5.76
CA SER A 168 7.58 0.65 4.77
C SER A 168 7.92 -0.37 3.69
N GLN A 169 6.91 -1.13 3.28
CA GLN A 169 6.95 -2.03 2.12
C GLN A 169 6.05 -1.55 0.97
N ALA A 170 5.61 -0.28 1.04
CA ALA A 170 4.80 0.36 -0.01
C ALA A 170 5.63 1.33 -0.86
N ASN A 171 4.98 2.09 -1.73
CA ASN A 171 5.61 3.15 -2.53
C ASN A 171 5.61 4.53 -1.83
N TYR A 172 5.54 4.52 -0.53
CA TYR A 172 5.63 5.69 0.35
C TYR A 172 6.26 5.30 1.69
N VAL A 173 6.67 6.29 2.43
CA VAL A 173 7.22 6.17 3.77
C VAL A 173 6.41 7.04 4.72
N MET A 174 5.98 6.50 5.85
CA MET A 174 5.37 7.27 6.93
C MET A 174 6.44 7.69 7.92
N CYS A 175 6.42 8.96 8.32
CA CYS A 175 7.34 9.51 9.30
C CYS A 175 6.57 10.27 10.36
N ARG A 176 7.04 10.20 11.61
CA ARG A 176 6.62 11.11 12.68
C ARG A 176 7.61 12.26 12.75
N LEU A 177 7.09 13.48 12.80
CA LEU A 177 7.92 14.67 13.03
C LEU A 177 8.34 14.75 14.49
N ILE A 178 9.62 15.06 14.70
CA ILE A 178 10.20 15.34 16.03
C ILE A 178 10.55 16.83 16.04
N GLY A 179 10.07 17.55 17.05
CA GLY A 179 10.34 18.97 17.20
C GLY A 179 9.08 19.83 17.30
N ASN A 180 9.22 21.11 16.96
CA ASN A 180 8.22 22.15 17.21
C ASN A 180 7.28 22.45 16.02
N LYS A 181 7.47 21.79 14.87
CA LYS A 181 6.58 21.96 13.71
C LYS A 181 5.54 20.83 13.66
N THR A 182 4.31 21.20 13.38
CA THR A 182 3.26 20.24 13.09
C THR A 182 3.38 19.70 11.66
N SER A 183 2.79 18.53 11.40
CA SER A 183 2.73 17.94 10.05
C SER A 183 2.02 18.86 9.05
N ARG A 184 1.02 19.61 9.51
CA ARG A 184 0.29 20.56 8.69
C ARG A 184 1.14 21.77 8.32
N GLU A 185 1.81 22.40 9.30
CA GLU A 185 2.71 23.53 9.05
C GLU A 185 3.81 23.15 8.06
N LEU A 186 4.45 21.99 8.25
CA LEU A 186 5.47 21.53 7.33
C LEU A 186 4.90 21.31 5.91
N ALA A 187 3.72 20.70 5.79
CA ALA A 187 3.09 20.49 4.48
C ALA A 187 2.76 21.81 3.77
N GLU A 188 2.28 22.83 4.49
CA GLU A 188 2.00 24.17 3.98
C GLU A 188 3.29 24.90 3.56
N ILE A 189 4.35 24.81 4.35
CA ILE A 189 5.66 25.39 4.01
C ILE A 189 6.24 24.75 2.75
N LEU A 190 6.28 23.42 2.71
CA LEU A 190 6.83 22.69 1.56
C LEU A 190 6.06 22.98 0.27
N LEU A 191 4.73 23.11 0.36
CA LEU A 191 3.92 23.46 -0.80
C LEU A 191 4.18 24.88 -1.28
N ASN A 192 4.12 25.85 -0.39
CA ASN A 192 4.14 27.27 -0.75
C ASN A 192 5.54 27.77 -1.12
N LYS A 193 6.58 27.26 -0.45
CA LYS A 193 7.96 27.74 -0.63
C LYS A 193 8.76 26.90 -1.64
N TYR A 194 8.50 25.60 -1.71
CA TYR A 194 9.31 24.65 -2.48
C TYR A 194 8.55 23.97 -3.63
N ASN A 195 7.23 24.20 -3.77
CA ASN A 195 6.36 23.48 -4.70
C ASN A 195 6.38 21.95 -4.49
N ILE A 196 6.46 21.51 -3.24
CA ILE A 196 6.50 20.10 -2.86
C ILE A 196 5.24 19.76 -2.08
N LEU A 197 4.41 18.87 -2.62
CA LEU A 197 3.21 18.37 -1.94
C LEU A 197 3.52 17.07 -1.20
N ILE A 198 3.34 17.08 0.11
CA ILE A 198 3.37 15.90 0.97
C ILE A 198 2.00 15.63 1.55
N LYS A 199 1.79 14.44 2.11
CA LYS A 199 0.53 14.10 2.78
C LYS A 199 0.63 14.35 4.28
N ASP A 200 -0.07 15.37 4.76
CA ASP A 200 -0.37 15.54 6.18
C ASP A 200 -1.40 14.49 6.64
N LEU A 201 -1.13 13.84 7.79
CA LEU A 201 -1.97 12.79 8.37
C LEU A 201 -2.73 13.26 9.64
N SER A 202 -2.57 14.51 10.07
CA SER A 202 -3.18 15.03 11.30
C SER A 202 -4.71 14.91 11.37
N LYS A 203 -5.38 14.86 10.22
CA LYS A 203 -6.84 14.70 10.10
C LYS A 203 -7.28 13.24 9.91
N LYS A 204 -6.35 12.30 9.84
CA LYS A 204 -6.71 10.89 9.68
C LYS A 204 -7.07 10.31 11.04
N LYS A 205 -8.20 9.61 11.11
CA LYS A 205 -8.65 8.94 12.33
C LYS A 205 -7.57 8.00 12.87
N GLY A 206 -7.30 8.10 14.19
CA GLY A 206 -6.24 7.35 14.87
C GLY A 206 -4.86 8.02 14.84
N PHE A 207 -4.76 9.24 14.28
CA PHE A 207 -3.53 10.06 14.27
C PHE A 207 -3.76 11.45 14.90
N GLU A 208 -4.89 11.65 15.57
CA GLU A 208 -5.26 12.92 16.17
C GLU A 208 -4.24 13.32 17.25
N GLY A 209 -3.73 14.53 17.15
CA GLY A 209 -2.73 15.07 18.10
C GLY A 209 -1.29 14.66 17.79
N GLU A 210 -1.06 13.84 16.79
CA GLU A 210 0.25 13.38 16.37
C GLU A 210 0.68 14.05 15.04
N SER A 211 1.97 14.30 14.91
CA SER A 211 2.54 14.95 13.72
C SER A 211 3.11 13.92 12.73
N TYR A 212 2.23 13.14 12.12
CA TYR A 212 2.62 12.19 11.08
C TYR A 212 2.48 12.75 9.67
N ILE A 213 3.43 12.41 8.82
CA ILE A 213 3.43 12.70 7.39
C ILE A 213 3.64 11.41 6.60
N ARG A 214 3.12 11.38 5.37
CA ARG A 214 3.43 10.32 4.40
C ARG A 214 4.11 10.93 3.19
N LEU A 215 5.29 10.42 2.90
CA LEU A 215 6.17 10.85 1.82
C LEU A 215 6.13 9.80 0.71
N ALA A 216 5.83 10.20 -0.53
CA ALA A 216 5.90 9.30 -1.67
C ALA A 216 7.37 9.04 -2.03
N VAL A 217 7.69 7.78 -2.33
CA VAL A 217 8.96 7.44 -2.96
C VAL A 217 8.89 7.83 -4.43
N LYS A 218 9.79 8.69 -4.87
CA LYS A 218 9.88 9.22 -6.21
C LYS A 218 11.26 8.96 -6.81
N ARG A 219 11.60 9.64 -7.91
CA ARG A 219 12.96 9.58 -8.47
C ARG A 219 13.98 10.13 -7.47
N PRO A 220 15.24 9.67 -7.49
CA PRO A 220 16.27 10.07 -6.54
C PRO A 220 16.41 11.59 -6.39
N GLU A 221 16.36 12.33 -7.50
CA GLU A 221 16.50 13.80 -7.52
C GLU A 221 15.30 14.48 -6.81
N GLU A 222 14.09 13.94 -6.97
CA GLU A 222 12.90 14.47 -6.31
C GLU A 222 12.90 14.14 -4.82
N ASN A 223 13.36 12.94 -4.45
CA ASN A 223 13.53 12.52 -3.06
C ASN A 223 14.57 13.42 -2.35
N GLN A 224 15.72 13.68 -3.01
CA GLN A 224 16.77 14.54 -2.46
C GLN A 224 16.27 15.98 -2.28
N LYS A 225 15.56 16.52 -3.29
CA LYS A 225 14.97 17.86 -3.21
C LYS A 225 14.05 18.03 -2.00
N LEU A 226 13.26 17.02 -1.70
CA LEU A 226 12.38 17.04 -0.51
C LEU A 226 13.22 17.03 0.78
N ILE A 227 14.23 16.17 0.87
CA ILE A 227 15.11 16.09 2.05
C ILE A 227 15.81 17.43 2.29
N ASP A 228 16.38 18.05 1.24
CA ASP A 228 17.06 19.33 1.34
C ASP A 228 16.12 20.45 1.79
N ALA A 229 14.90 20.49 1.24
CA ALA A 229 13.87 21.44 1.65
C ALA A 229 13.50 21.26 3.14
N MET A 230 13.31 20.03 3.60
CA MET A 230 13.03 19.76 5.01
C MET A 230 14.19 20.15 5.92
N ARG A 231 15.45 19.82 5.55
CA ARG A 231 16.64 20.20 6.31
C ARG A 231 16.74 21.71 6.46
N ALA A 232 16.55 22.46 5.37
CA ALA A 232 16.56 23.92 5.40
C ALA A 232 15.52 24.50 6.38
N GLU A 233 14.33 23.88 6.47
CA GLU A 233 13.27 24.36 7.35
C GLU A 233 13.49 23.96 8.84
N PHE A 234 14.32 22.96 9.11
CA PHE A 234 14.70 22.55 10.46
C PHE A 234 16.09 23.06 10.87
N GLY A 235 16.81 23.76 9.99
CA GLY A 235 18.10 24.38 10.27
C GLY A 235 19.26 23.39 10.42
N VAL A 236 19.23 22.27 9.67
CA VAL A 236 20.25 21.20 9.69
C VAL A 236 20.66 20.80 8.29
#